data_b88b1950c0f667b167c2f5af75731f38
#
_entry.id   b88b1950c0f667b167c2f5af75731f38
#
_cell.length_a   1.000
_cell.length_b   1.000
_cell.length_c   1.000
_cell.angle_alpha   90.00
_cell.angle_beta   90.00
_cell.angle_gamma   90.00
#
_symmetry.space_group_name_H-M   'P 1'
#
loop_
_entity.id
_entity.type
_entity.pdbx_description
1 polymer ?
#
loop_
_entity_poly.entity_id
_entity_poly.type
_entity_poly.pdbx_seq_one_letter_code
_entity_poly.pdbx_strand_id
1 'polypeptide(L)'
;MITILPNATEKVYALSQKDTYAFKVNGKTSKQYIREAIEKEFKVTVTSIRVLVRKGKSKRFSRGKRAFPGTTTLANTKIAYVTLKAGDKIKMFEEDVDEAKDAAPVDAKTAAKELKKAEKANKGEKK
;
A
#
# COMPACT_ATOMS: atom_id res chain seq x y z
N MET A 1 -8.01 -20.68 10.16
CA MET A 1 -8.12 -19.24 9.89
C MET A 1 -7.01 -18.83 8.96
N ILE A 2 -7.33 -18.15 7.90
CA ILE A 2 -6.30 -17.55 7.02
C ILE A 2 -6.08 -16.12 7.48
N THR A 3 -4.85 -15.81 7.77
CA THR A 3 -4.44 -14.45 8.05
C THR A 3 -4.17 -13.75 6.73
N ILE A 4 -5.01 -12.79 6.38
CA ILE A 4 -4.83 -11.88 5.25
C ILE A 4 -4.36 -10.56 5.82
N LEU A 5 -3.14 -10.18 5.48
CA LEU A 5 -2.56 -8.92 5.93
C LEU A 5 -2.45 -7.97 4.75
N PRO A 6 -3.01 -6.77 4.83
CA PRO A 6 -2.83 -5.77 3.79
C PRO A 6 -1.35 -5.39 3.68
N ASN A 7 -0.85 -5.24 2.48
CA ASN A 7 0.53 -4.84 2.22
C ASN A 7 0.54 -3.35 1.84
N ALA A 8 0.52 -2.48 2.84
CA ALA A 8 0.54 -1.03 2.65
C ALA A 8 1.95 -0.57 2.26
N THR A 9 2.16 -0.32 0.98
CA THR A 9 3.37 0.28 0.42
C THR A 9 2.96 1.36 -0.58
N GLU A 10 3.81 2.37 -0.81
CA GLU A 10 3.55 3.43 -1.80
C GLU A 10 3.15 2.88 -3.18
N LYS A 11 3.81 1.80 -3.62
CA LYS A 11 3.48 1.14 -4.89
C LYS A 11 2.10 0.51 -4.89
N VAL A 12 1.70 -0.10 -3.78
CA VAL A 12 0.35 -0.67 -3.64
C VAL A 12 -0.70 0.42 -3.58
N TYR A 13 -0.35 1.53 -2.95
CA TYR A 13 -1.20 2.72 -2.93
C TYR A 13 -1.46 3.27 -4.34
N ALA A 14 -0.41 3.39 -5.18
CA ALA A 14 -0.58 3.76 -6.58
C ALA A 14 -1.42 2.75 -7.38
N LEU A 15 -1.38 1.46 -7.01
CA LEU A 15 -2.21 0.41 -7.60
C LEU A 15 -3.66 0.46 -7.10
N SER A 16 -3.92 0.91 -5.88
CA SER A 16 -5.28 1.05 -5.34
C SER A 16 -6.11 2.07 -6.11
N GLN A 17 -5.47 3.07 -6.70
CA GLN A 17 -6.12 4.01 -7.64
C GLN A 17 -6.64 3.33 -8.92
N LYS A 18 -6.11 2.13 -9.22
CA LYS A 18 -6.54 1.26 -10.34
C LYS A 18 -7.33 0.05 -9.84
N ASP A 19 -8.00 0.17 -8.71
CA ASP A 19 -8.79 -0.88 -8.07
C ASP A 19 -7.99 -2.18 -7.80
N THR A 20 -6.66 -2.09 -7.66
CA THR A 20 -5.79 -3.24 -7.41
C THR A 20 -5.13 -3.13 -6.04
N TYR A 21 -5.37 -4.11 -5.19
CA TYR A 21 -4.89 -4.17 -3.82
C TYR A 21 -3.94 -5.35 -3.61
N ALA A 22 -2.95 -5.21 -2.76
CA ALA A 22 -2.01 -6.28 -2.46
C ALA A 22 -2.15 -6.77 -1.03
N PHE A 23 -2.26 -8.09 -0.88
CA PHE A 23 -2.36 -8.76 0.40
C PHE A 23 -1.26 -9.78 0.59
N LYS A 24 -0.71 -9.83 1.78
CA LYS A 24 0.23 -10.87 2.19
C LYS A 24 -0.56 -12.04 2.77
N VAL A 25 -0.42 -13.20 2.18
CA VAL A 25 -1.15 -14.42 2.54
C VAL A 25 -0.21 -15.58 2.83
N ASN A 26 -0.71 -16.58 3.52
CA ASN A 26 0.05 -17.79 3.81
C ASN A 26 0.40 -18.55 2.51
N GLY A 27 1.61 -19.11 2.43
CA GLY A 27 2.13 -19.82 1.26
C GLY A 27 1.27 -20.99 0.76
N LYS A 28 0.54 -21.64 1.65
CA LYS A 28 -0.28 -22.83 1.34
C LYS A 28 -1.68 -22.51 0.77
N THR A 29 -2.09 -21.24 0.76
CA THR A 29 -3.47 -20.84 0.40
C THR A 29 -3.69 -20.86 -1.11
N SER A 30 -4.82 -21.43 -1.58
CA SER A 30 -5.22 -21.41 -2.98
C SER A 30 -5.80 -20.05 -3.40
N LYS A 31 -5.82 -19.76 -4.71
CA LYS A 31 -6.40 -18.51 -5.25
C LYS A 31 -7.90 -18.39 -4.97
N GLN A 32 -8.63 -19.48 -5.09
CA GLN A 32 -10.08 -19.53 -4.83
C GLN A 32 -10.39 -19.14 -3.41
N TYR A 33 -9.64 -19.74 -2.48
CA TYR A 33 -9.82 -19.44 -1.07
C TYR A 33 -9.44 -18.00 -0.68
N ILE A 34 -8.43 -17.43 -1.35
CA ILE A 34 -8.09 -16.00 -1.18
C ILE A 34 -9.25 -15.12 -1.65
N ARG A 35 -9.89 -15.47 -2.78
CA ARG A 35 -11.06 -14.74 -3.30
C ARG A 35 -12.19 -14.74 -2.29
N GLU A 36 -12.63 -15.91 -1.87
CA GLU A 36 -13.73 -16.08 -0.93
C GLU A 36 -13.49 -15.35 0.40
N ALA A 37 -12.25 -15.43 0.90
CA ALA A 37 -11.89 -14.78 2.14
C ALA A 37 -11.94 -13.24 2.03
N ILE A 38 -11.45 -12.66 0.92
CA ILE A 38 -11.49 -11.21 0.69
C ILE A 38 -12.92 -10.73 0.43
N GLU A 39 -13.70 -11.44 -0.38
CA GLU A 39 -15.10 -11.11 -0.62
C GLU A 39 -15.92 -11.14 0.68
N LYS A 40 -15.62 -12.09 1.56
CA LYS A 40 -16.30 -12.25 2.84
C LYS A 40 -15.91 -11.19 3.88
N GLU A 41 -14.61 -10.85 3.93
CA GLU A 41 -14.07 -9.92 4.92
C GLU A 41 -14.37 -8.46 4.57
N PHE A 42 -14.19 -8.09 3.31
CA PHE A 42 -14.33 -6.71 2.84
C PHE A 42 -15.66 -6.43 2.13
N LYS A 43 -16.49 -7.45 1.87
CA LYS A 43 -17.78 -7.33 1.16
C LYS A 43 -17.65 -6.67 -0.22
N VAL A 44 -16.60 -7.00 -0.94
CA VAL A 44 -16.24 -6.48 -2.26
C VAL A 44 -16.29 -7.59 -3.30
N THR A 45 -16.44 -7.24 -4.58
CA THR A 45 -16.44 -8.20 -5.68
C THR A 45 -15.07 -8.28 -6.34
N VAL A 46 -14.46 -9.47 -6.33
CA VAL A 46 -13.14 -9.68 -6.92
C VAL A 46 -13.25 -10.08 -8.38
N THR A 47 -12.67 -9.29 -9.27
CA THR A 47 -12.60 -9.57 -10.70
C THR A 47 -11.44 -10.49 -11.06
N SER A 48 -10.24 -10.21 -10.59
CA SER A 48 -9.03 -10.97 -10.93
C SER A 48 -8.07 -11.09 -9.76
N ILE A 49 -7.32 -12.21 -9.70
CA ILE A 49 -6.30 -12.44 -8.68
C ILE A 49 -5.01 -12.90 -9.34
N ARG A 50 -3.94 -12.18 -9.06
CA ARG A 50 -2.56 -12.57 -9.39
C ARG A 50 -1.81 -12.91 -8.11
N VAL A 51 -1.09 -14.01 -8.12
CA VAL A 51 -0.32 -14.45 -6.95
C VAL A 51 1.16 -14.48 -7.30
N LEU A 52 1.95 -13.82 -6.46
CA LEU A 52 3.40 -13.82 -6.50
C LEU A 52 3.95 -14.54 -5.27
N VAL A 53 4.81 -15.53 -5.47
CA VAL A 53 5.50 -16.22 -4.39
C VAL A 53 6.94 -15.72 -4.32
N ARG A 54 7.30 -15.10 -3.21
CA ARG A 54 8.69 -14.74 -2.89
C ARG A 54 9.32 -15.86 -2.09
N LYS A 55 10.36 -16.48 -2.64
CA LYS A 55 11.14 -17.50 -1.94
C LYS A 55 11.85 -16.87 -0.72
N GLY A 56 11.82 -17.57 0.39
CA GLY A 56 12.55 -17.19 1.58
C GLY A 56 14.06 -17.21 1.33
N LYS A 57 14.77 -16.30 1.98
CA LYS A 57 16.24 -16.25 1.90
C LYS A 57 16.85 -17.41 2.68
N SER A 58 17.92 -17.98 2.17
CA SER A 58 18.73 -18.93 2.92
C SER A 58 19.61 -18.18 3.92
N LYS A 59 19.56 -18.60 5.18
CA LYS A 59 20.41 -18.08 6.25
C LYS A 59 21.38 -19.17 6.70
N ARG A 60 22.63 -18.81 6.79
CA ARG A 60 23.65 -19.65 7.40
C ARG A 60 23.55 -19.55 8.92
N PHE A 61 23.58 -20.67 9.61
CA PHE A 61 23.60 -20.70 11.07
C PHE A 61 24.72 -21.62 11.57
N SER A 62 25.28 -21.27 12.69
CA SER A 62 26.27 -22.07 13.38
C SER A 62 25.79 -22.34 14.81
N ARG A 63 25.78 -23.59 15.21
CA ARG A 63 25.47 -24.02 16.58
C ARG A 63 26.77 -24.32 17.33
N GLY A 64 27.19 -23.44 18.23
CA GLY A 64 28.36 -23.63 19.09
C GLY A 64 29.72 -23.42 18.42
N LYS A 65 30.80 -23.54 19.20
CA LYS A 65 32.16 -23.23 18.76
C LYS A 65 32.76 -24.13 17.68
N ARG A 66 32.19 -25.31 17.48
CA ARG A 66 32.67 -26.32 16.50
C ARG A 66 31.57 -26.78 15.54
N ALA A 67 30.53 -26.01 15.40
CA ALA A 67 29.42 -26.46 14.57
C ALA A 67 29.77 -26.31 13.10
N PHE A 68 29.53 -27.37 12.35
CA PHE A 68 29.44 -27.26 10.90
C PHE A 68 28.34 -26.24 10.57
N PRO A 69 28.63 -25.21 9.79
CA PRO A 69 27.61 -24.23 9.46
C PRO A 69 26.50 -24.91 8.65
N GLY A 70 25.30 -24.92 9.21
CA GLY A 70 24.09 -25.35 8.51
C GLY A 70 23.47 -24.20 7.75
N THR A 71 22.68 -24.51 6.74
CA THR A 71 21.88 -23.53 6.00
C THR A 71 20.42 -23.77 6.25
N THR A 72 19.72 -22.75 6.74
CA THR A 72 18.27 -22.78 6.92
C THR A 72 17.58 -21.84 5.94
N THR A 73 16.46 -22.23 5.37
CA THR A 73 15.66 -21.40 4.48
C THR A 73 14.49 -20.80 5.25
N LEU A 74 14.31 -19.48 5.12
CA LEU A 74 13.14 -18.81 5.66
C LEU A 74 11.87 -19.22 4.90
N ALA A 75 10.72 -19.10 5.54
CA ALA A 75 9.45 -19.40 4.92
C ALA A 75 9.18 -18.52 3.68
N ASN A 76 8.57 -19.11 2.65
CA ASN A 76 8.15 -18.40 1.46
C ASN A 76 6.98 -17.45 1.81
N THR A 77 7.02 -16.25 1.25
CA THR A 77 5.94 -15.26 1.39
C THR A 77 5.13 -15.23 0.10
N LYS A 78 3.82 -15.38 0.22
CA LYS A 78 2.88 -15.26 -0.89
C LYS A 78 2.21 -13.88 -0.85
N ILE A 79 2.22 -13.17 -1.97
CA ILE A 79 1.55 -11.87 -2.13
C ILE A 79 0.46 -12.06 -3.18
N ALA A 80 -0.77 -11.72 -2.83
CA ALA A 80 -1.91 -11.75 -3.73
C ALA A 80 -2.23 -10.30 -4.17
N TYR A 81 -2.19 -10.06 -5.46
CA TYR A 81 -2.71 -8.83 -6.07
C TYR A 81 -4.13 -9.09 -6.52
N VAL A 82 -5.05 -8.38 -5.94
CA VAL A 82 -6.49 -8.54 -6.14
C VAL A 82 -7.03 -7.32 -6.86
N THR A 83 -7.63 -7.52 -8.01
CA THR A 83 -8.32 -6.47 -8.75
C THR A 83 -9.80 -6.57 -8.43
N LEU A 84 -10.38 -5.50 -7.94
CA LEU A 84 -11.79 -5.39 -7.62
C LEU A 84 -12.60 -4.94 -8.82
N LYS A 85 -13.92 -5.03 -8.71
CA LYS A 85 -14.83 -4.41 -9.65
C LYS A 85 -14.76 -2.89 -9.52
N ALA A 86 -14.87 -2.18 -10.63
CA ALA A 86 -14.88 -0.72 -10.65
C ALA A 86 -15.98 -0.17 -9.72
N GLY A 87 -15.59 0.67 -8.77
CA GLY A 87 -16.47 1.25 -7.75
C GLY A 87 -16.37 0.61 -6.36
N ASP A 88 -15.80 -0.59 -6.24
CA ASP A 88 -15.55 -1.23 -4.96
C ASP A 88 -14.21 -0.76 -4.40
N LYS A 89 -14.20 -0.24 -3.18
CA LYS A 89 -12.98 0.23 -2.51
C LYS A 89 -12.81 -0.41 -1.14
N ILE A 90 -11.57 -0.66 -0.77
CA ILE A 90 -11.23 -1.20 0.55
C ILE A 90 -10.78 -0.05 1.45
N LYS A 91 -11.57 0.25 2.47
CA LYS A 91 -11.37 1.39 3.39
C LYS A 91 -10.01 1.43 4.07
N MET A 92 -9.36 0.29 4.30
CA MET A 92 -8.02 0.23 4.92
C MET A 92 -6.92 0.96 4.16
N PHE A 93 -7.14 1.27 2.87
CA PHE A 93 -6.18 2.00 2.04
C PHE A 93 -6.60 3.45 1.81
N GLU A 94 -7.75 3.87 2.33
CA GLU A 94 -8.25 5.25 2.22
C GLU A 94 -7.86 6.11 3.43
N GLU A 95 -7.71 5.51 4.62
CA GLU A 95 -7.42 6.23 5.87
C GLU A 95 -6.08 6.98 5.84
N ASP A 96 -5.09 6.49 5.11
CA ASP A 96 -3.79 7.17 4.96
C ASP A 96 -3.84 8.40 4.01
N VAL A 97 -4.93 8.60 3.26
CA VAL A 97 -5.05 9.70 2.28
C VAL A 97 -5.76 10.91 2.87
N ASP A 98 -6.71 10.67 3.75
CA ASP A 98 -7.49 11.74 4.34
C ASP A 98 -6.66 12.55 5.34
N GLU A 99 -5.75 11.91 6.09
CA GLU A 99 -4.78 12.63 6.94
C GLU A 99 -3.75 13.43 6.12
N ALA A 100 -3.36 12.98 4.94
CA ALA A 100 -2.43 13.70 4.07
C ALA A 100 -3.10 14.85 3.30
N LYS A 101 -4.41 14.83 3.10
CA LYS A 101 -5.15 15.93 2.45
C LYS A 101 -5.50 17.07 3.40
N ASP A 102 -5.77 16.77 4.66
CA ASP A 102 -6.05 17.78 5.67
C ASP A 102 -4.77 18.49 6.17
N ALA A 103 -3.60 17.89 5.95
CA ALA A 103 -2.31 18.49 6.31
C ALA A 103 -1.67 19.34 5.19
N ALA A 104 -2.25 19.44 3.99
CA ALA A 104 -1.77 20.33 2.96
C ALA A 104 -2.33 21.75 3.18
N PRO A 105 -1.51 22.72 3.60
CA PRO A 105 -1.99 24.10 3.77
C PRO A 105 -2.32 24.67 2.39
N VAL A 106 -3.61 24.82 2.13
CA VAL A 106 -4.13 25.50 0.94
C VAL A 106 -3.77 26.99 0.97
N ASP A 107 -3.34 27.49 2.12
CA ASP A 107 -3.09 28.90 2.39
C ASP A 107 -1.78 29.46 1.83
N ALA A 108 -0.79 28.63 1.49
CA ALA A 108 0.50 29.08 0.97
C ALA A 108 0.42 29.69 -0.45
N LYS A 109 -0.54 29.26 -1.27
CA LYS A 109 -0.72 29.81 -2.63
C LYS A 109 -1.58 31.05 -2.69
N THR A 110 -2.54 31.21 -1.79
CA THR A 110 -3.37 32.40 -1.67
C THR A 110 -2.62 33.57 -1.06
N ALA A 111 -1.85 33.34 0.00
CA ALA A 111 -1.00 34.36 0.61
C ALA A 111 0.06 34.94 -0.34
N ALA A 112 0.69 34.10 -1.14
CA ALA A 112 1.68 34.55 -2.14
C ALA A 112 1.04 35.37 -3.28
N LYS A 113 -0.23 35.12 -3.61
CA LYS A 113 -0.96 35.86 -4.66
C LYS A 113 -1.46 37.21 -4.17
N GLU A 114 -1.82 37.33 -2.89
CA GLU A 114 -2.21 38.60 -2.26
C GLU A 114 -1.02 39.52 -2.01
N LEU A 115 0.13 39.00 -1.59
CA LEU A 115 1.36 39.76 -1.44
C LEU A 115 1.84 40.37 -2.76
N LYS A 116 1.78 39.64 -3.87
CA LYS A 116 2.12 40.17 -5.21
C LYS A 116 1.13 41.21 -5.71
N LYS A 117 -0.13 41.14 -5.29
CA LYS A 117 -1.15 42.14 -5.65
C LYS A 117 -1.01 43.43 -4.85
N ALA A 118 -0.63 43.32 -3.57
CA ALA A 118 -0.37 44.49 -2.71
C ALA A 118 0.91 45.22 -3.13
N GLU A 119 1.96 44.51 -3.54
CA GLU A 119 3.21 45.11 -4.00
C GLU A 119 3.08 45.84 -5.36
N LYS A 120 2.17 45.36 -6.21
CA LYS A 120 1.86 45.97 -7.51
C LYS A 120 0.96 47.22 -7.36
N ALA A 121 0.12 47.27 -6.34
CA ALA A 121 -0.72 48.42 -6.03
C ALA A 121 0.09 49.58 -5.40
N ASN A 122 1.12 49.26 -4.61
CA ASN A 122 1.96 50.27 -3.95
C ASN A 122 3.01 50.91 -4.88
N LYS A 123 3.25 50.33 -6.05
CA LYS A 123 4.19 50.91 -7.04
C LYS A 123 3.53 51.84 -8.06
N GLY A 124 2.18 51.98 -7.98
CA GLY A 124 1.39 52.87 -8.85
C GLY A 124 1.15 54.26 -8.29
N GLU A 125 1.50 54.51 -7.04
CA GLU A 125 1.13 55.76 -6.35
C GLU A 125 2.33 56.71 -6.02
N LYS A 126 3.45 56.54 -6.73
CA LYS A 126 4.57 57.48 -6.73
C LYS A 126 4.79 58.05 -8.13
N LYS A 127 3.91 58.93 -8.48
CA LYS A 127 4.16 59.95 -9.50
C LYS A 127 3.57 61.27 -9.03
#